data_aa2ba7a3900181af685106117abc686e
#
_entry.id   aa2ba7a3900181af685106117abc686e
#
_cell.length_a   1.000
_cell.length_b   1.000
_cell.length_c   1.000
_cell.angle_alpha   90.00
_cell.angle_beta   90.00
_cell.angle_gamma   90.00
#
_symmetry.space_group_name_H-M   'P 1'
#
loop_
_entity.id
_entity.type
_entity.pdbx_description
1 polymer ?
#
loop_
_entity_poly.entity_id
_entity_poly.type
_entity_poly.pdbx_seq_one_letter_code
_entity_poly.pdbx_strand_id
1 'polypeptide(L)'
;SRSGEFFQFFAETVTQTLDTDVVDVASTSKKVSILRHVIPFDEDLLLFSDQTQFMLTGGTTLTAANVSINTTTEFETSTGVKPIGAGSNVFFAFNKGRYTGIREFFIASDTDTKKADDITANIPKFIPDNIFKLTSATNENILIALSSNSADQNVLWVYQYYVSDGKRLQSAWHQWKLGTSSTDKILNVDFIENTLYIVNERSDGVYLEKLDISPAVVDSGSTYLTYLDRKLQDDSTGVSVAYSSGTSLTT
;
A
#
# COMPACT_ATOMS: atom_id res chain seq x y z
N SER A 1 11.07 24.05 -10.07
CA SER A 1 10.89 25.33 -10.78
C SER A 1 10.88 26.48 -9.77
N ARG A 2 11.53 27.55 -10.07
CA ARG A 2 11.50 28.76 -9.28
C ARG A 2 10.08 29.33 -9.18
N SER A 3 9.74 29.86 -8.02
CA SER A 3 8.60 30.73 -7.82
C SER A 3 8.63 31.87 -8.85
N GLY A 4 7.69 31.87 -9.79
CA GLY A 4 7.58 32.88 -10.87
C GLY A 4 7.99 32.39 -12.27
N GLU A 5 8.66 31.25 -12.40
CA GLU A 5 9.13 30.72 -13.69
C GLU A 5 8.55 29.34 -14.00
N PHE A 6 7.28 29.15 -13.66
CA PHE A 6 6.59 27.84 -13.69
C PHE A 6 6.57 27.17 -15.08
N PHE A 7 6.75 27.90 -16.16
CA PHE A 7 6.76 27.39 -17.53
C PHE A 7 8.06 27.65 -18.29
N GLN A 8 9.14 28.00 -17.62
CA GLN A 8 10.47 28.11 -18.28
C GLN A 8 11.17 26.77 -18.26
N PHE A 9 11.06 26.06 -19.38
CA PHE A 9 11.70 24.74 -19.57
C PHE A 9 13.08 24.79 -20.23
N PHE A 10 13.60 25.98 -20.54
CA PHE A 10 14.78 26.15 -21.40
C PHE A 10 15.83 27.17 -20.86
N ALA A 11 15.79 27.48 -19.58
CA ALA A 11 16.83 28.36 -19.02
C ALA A 11 18.05 27.50 -18.63
N GLU A 12 18.98 27.35 -19.55
CA GLU A 12 20.29 26.76 -19.30
C GLU A 12 21.37 27.84 -19.35
N THR A 13 22.31 27.76 -18.41
CA THR A 13 23.49 28.58 -18.45
C THR A 13 24.53 27.93 -19.38
N VAL A 14 24.99 28.65 -20.39
CA VAL A 14 25.79 28.14 -21.52
C VAL A 14 27.19 27.61 -21.10
N THR A 15 27.68 27.98 -19.93
CA THR A 15 29.03 27.64 -19.50
C THR A 15 29.12 26.69 -18.32
N GLN A 16 28.14 26.69 -17.44
CA GLN A 16 28.10 25.84 -16.27
C GLN A 16 26.65 25.77 -15.74
N THR A 17 26.18 24.58 -15.39
CA THR A 17 24.85 24.41 -14.74
C THR A 17 24.85 25.10 -13.37
N LEU A 18 23.93 26.02 -13.17
CA LEU A 18 23.73 26.71 -11.91
C LEU A 18 22.64 26.04 -11.11
N ASP A 19 22.68 26.17 -9.77
CA ASP A 19 21.63 25.67 -8.86
C ASP A 19 20.23 26.18 -9.20
N THR A 20 20.16 27.25 -9.94
CA THR A 20 18.93 27.95 -10.31
C THR A 20 18.39 27.56 -11.68
N ASP A 21 19.13 26.78 -12.44
CA ASP A 21 18.72 26.30 -13.75
C ASP A 21 17.58 25.28 -13.64
N VAL A 22 16.95 24.97 -14.77
CA VAL A 22 15.93 23.91 -14.82
C VAL A 22 16.59 22.57 -14.58
N VAL A 23 15.96 21.76 -13.75
CA VAL A 23 16.42 20.37 -13.51
C VAL A 23 16.13 19.54 -14.75
N ASP A 24 17.18 19.18 -15.47
CA ASP A 24 17.16 18.24 -16.59
C ASP A 24 18.19 17.14 -16.33
N VAL A 25 17.72 15.92 -16.14
CA VAL A 25 18.56 14.77 -15.83
C VAL A 25 18.19 13.57 -16.70
N ALA A 26 19.21 12.90 -17.19
CA ALA A 26 19.09 11.68 -17.95
C ALA A 26 19.53 10.48 -17.11
N SER A 27 18.74 9.41 -17.16
CA SER A 27 19.13 8.12 -16.58
C SER A 27 19.80 7.24 -17.62
N THR A 28 20.89 6.58 -17.23
CA THR A 28 21.56 5.56 -18.04
C THR A 28 20.88 4.20 -17.87
N SER A 29 19.61 4.10 -18.18
CA SER A 29 18.90 2.82 -18.18
C SER A 29 19.13 2.06 -19.48
N LYS A 30 19.34 0.74 -19.38
CA LYS A 30 19.42 -0.16 -20.56
C LYS A 30 18.04 -0.43 -21.20
N LYS A 31 16.96 -0.05 -20.51
CA LYS A 31 15.57 -0.29 -20.93
C LYS A 31 14.88 1.05 -21.16
N VAL A 32 14.01 1.09 -22.15
CA VAL A 32 13.08 2.22 -22.31
C VAL A 32 12.11 2.18 -21.14
N SER A 33 12.08 3.23 -20.34
CA SER A 33 11.30 3.31 -19.11
C SER A 33 10.48 4.59 -19.09
N ILE A 34 9.17 4.45 -18.91
CA ILE A 34 8.28 5.59 -18.71
C ILE A 34 8.02 5.72 -17.22
N LEU A 35 8.37 6.86 -16.64
CA LEU A 35 8.08 7.14 -15.24
C LEU A 35 6.59 7.23 -15.00
N ARG A 36 6.08 6.50 -14.03
CA ARG A 36 4.66 6.41 -13.68
C ARG A 36 4.34 6.99 -12.33
N HIS A 37 5.17 6.69 -11.34
CA HIS A 37 4.93 7.08 -9.96
C HIS A 37 6.19 7.62 -9.32
N VAL A 38 5.98 8.54 -8.37
CA VAL A 38 7.04 9.13 -7.54
C VAL A 38 6.62 8.97 -6.09
N ILE A 39 7.48 8.42 -5.25
CA ILE A 39 7.25 8.22 -3.83
C ILE A 39 8.43 8.82 -3.07
N PRO A 40 8.19 9.67 -2.06
CA PRO A 40 9.24 10.07 -1.12
C PRO A 40 9.78 8.84 -0.39
N PHE A 41 11.08 8.73 -0.30
CA PHE A 41 11.74 7.60 0.34
C PHE A 41 13.03 8.07 0.97
N ASP A 42 13.09 8.05 2.31
CA ASP A 42 14.17 8.64 3.08
C ASP A 42 14.37 10.13 2.71
N GLU A 43 15.57 10.56 2.39
CA GLU A 43 15.87 11.92 1.95
C GLU A 43 15.74 12.13 0.43
N ASP A 44 15.39 11.08 -0.31
CA ASP A 44 15.38 11.01 -1.76
C ASP A 44 13.96 10.79 -2.33
N LEU A 45 13.87 10.76 -3.67
CA LEU A 45 12.65 10.37 -4.39
C LEU A 45 12.84 9.05 -5.12
N LEU A 46 12.01 8.07 -4.78
CA LEU A 46 11.96 6.80 -5.50
C LEU A 46 10.98 6.92 -6.67
N LEU A 47 11.52 6.73 -7.87
CA LEU A 47 10.78 6.83 -9.13
C LEU A 47 10.51 5.43 -9.66
N PHE A 48 9.25 5.16 -9.99
CA PHE A 48 8.81 3.88 -10.54
C PHE A 48 8.51 4.02 -12.02
N SER A 49 9.10 3.14 -12.81
CA SER A 49 8.74 2.91 -14.19
C SER A 49 8.14 1.51 -14.39
N ASP A 50 7.80 1.18 -15.61
CA ASP A 50 7.22 -0.13 -15.94
C ASP A 50 8.14 -1.31 -15.56
N GLN A 51 9.46 -1.14 -15.61
CA GLN A 51 10.43 -2.24 -15.44
C GLN A 51 11.64 -1.90 -14.57
N THR A 52 11.72 -0.68 -14.07
CA THR A 52 12.91 -0.20 -13.37
C THR A 52 12.51 0.78 -12.29
N GLN A 53 13.17 0.71 -11.14
CA GLN A 53 13.08 1.70 -10.07
C GLN A 53 14.34 2.53 -10.07
N PHE A 54 14.18 3.86 -9.98
CA PHE A 54 15.27 4.81 -9.91
C PHE A 54 15.20 5.59 -8.60
N MET A 55 16.37 6.01 -8.13
CA MET A 55 16.48 6.96 -7.03
C MET A 55 16.94 8.29 -7.59
N LEU A 56 16.18 9.33 -7.33
CA LEU A 56 16.56 10.70 -7.62
C LEU A 56 17.08 11.32 -6.33
N THR A 57 18.36 11.64 -6.34
CA THR A 57 19.09 12.18 -5.20
C THR A 57 19.59 13.58 -5.51
N GLY A 58 19.74 14.43 -4.51
CA GLY A 58 20.20 15.81 -4.70
C GLY A 58 20.76 16.48 -3.44
N GLY A 59 21.12 15.68 -2.44
CA GLY A 59 21.58 16.18 -1.13
C GLY A 59 20.48 16.92 -0.37
N THR A 60 20.85 17.82 0.54
CA THR A 60 19.90 18.54 1.40
C THR A 60 18.92 19.44 0.63
N THR A 61 19.28 19.88 -0.55
CA THR A 61 18.41 20.67 -1.43
C THR A 61 18.61 20.21 -2.87
N LEU A 62 17.50 19.87 -3.51
CA LEU A 62 17.52 19.44 -4.90
C LEU A 62 17.72 20.64 -5.82
N THR A 63 18.83 20.66 -6.55
CA THR A 63 19.19 21.72 -7.51
C THR A 63 19.58 21.12 -8.85
N ALA A 64 19.60 21.92 -9.91
CA ALA A 64 20.02 21.46 -11.23
C ALA A 64 21.49 21.00 -11.25
N ALA A 65 22.34 21.56 -10.38
CA ALA A 65 23.77 21.22 -10.33
C ALA A 65 24.08 19.93 -9.56
N ASN A 66 23.22 19.52 -8.62
CA ASN A 66 23.48 18.37 -7.74
C ASN A 66 22.57 17.16 -7.95
N VAL A 67 21.51 17.31 -8.75
CA VAL A 67 20.56 16.25 -9.00
C VAL A 67 21.17 15.09 -9.79
N SER A 68 20.90 13.87 -9.37
CA SER A 68 21.27 12.67 -10.10
C SER A 68 20.15 11.61 -10.06
N ILE A 69 20.03 10.84 -11.14
CA ILE A 69 19.12 9.67 -11.21
C ILE A 69 19.98 8.42 -11.34
N ASN A 70 19.79 7.52 -10.37
CA ASN A 70 20.48 6.24 -10.34
C ASN A 70 19.50 5.08 -10.37
N THR A 71 19.78 4.06 -11.17
CA THR A 71 19.01 2.80 -11.15
C THR A 71 19.25 2.09 -9.82
N THR A 72 18.19 1.67 -9.15
CA THR A 72 18.25 0.93 -7.89
C THR A 72 17.93 -0.54 -8.07
N THR A 73 16.78 -0.84 -8.65
CA THR A 73 16.31 -2.20 -8.91
C THR A 73 15.64 -2.28 -10.27
N GLU A 74 15.64 -3.48 -10.88
CA GLU A 74 15.07 -3.70 -12.20
C GLU A 74 13.94 -4.74 -12.11
N PHE A 75 12.83 -4.35 -11.48
CA PHE A 75 11.66 -5.19 -11.35
C PHE A 75 10.46 -4.57 -12.09
N GLU A 76 9.62 -5.45 -12.64
CA GLU A 76 8.34 -5.04 -13.21
C GLU A 76 7.43 -4.43 -12.14
N THR A 77 6.75 -3.35 -12.50
CA THR A 77 5.78 -2.65 -11.63
C THR A 77 4.45 -2.55 -12.35
N SER A 78 3.36 -2.86 -11.66
CA SER A 78 2.01 -2.63 -12.18
C SER A 78 1.75 -1.13 -12.30
N THR A 79 1.54 -0.66 -13.52
CA THR A 79 1.41 0.78 -13.83
C THR A 79 0.10 1.39 -13.34
N GLY A 80 -0.93 0.56 -13.12
CA GLY A 80 -2.25 0.98 -12.65
C GLY A 80 -2.36 1.14 -11.13
N VAL A 81 -1.32 0.75 -10.38
CA VAL A 81 -1.33 0.75 -8.91
C VAL A 81 -0.24 1.68 -8.40
N LYS A 82 -0.64 2.71 -7.68
CA LYS A 82 0.33 3.59 -7.04
C LYS A 82 1.06 2.84 -5.91
N PRO A 83 2.39 2.80 -5.91
CA PRO A 83 3.16 2.32 -4.77
C PRO A 83 2.86 3.10 -3.50
N ILE A 84 3.00 2.48 -2.34
CA ILE A 84 2.72 3.11 -1.05
C ILE A 84 3.93 3.00 -0.12
N GLY A 85 4.28 4.12 0.50
CA GLY A 85 5.27 4.16 1.58
C GLY A 85 4.67 3.69 2.90
N ALA A 86 5.41 2.89 3.64
CA ALA A 86 5.06 2.44 4.98
C ALA A 86 6.31 2.45 5.86
N GLY A 87 6.50 3.50 6.63
CA GLY A 87 7.73 3.73 7.40
C GLY A 87 8.93 3.87 6.46
N SER A 88 9.95 3.06 6.68
CA SER A 88 11.19 3.00 5.89
C SER A 88 11.10 2.10 4.64
N ASN A 89 9.92 1.58 4.31
CA ASN A 89 9.73 0.66 3.20
C ASN A 89 8.71 1.21 2.20
N VAL A 90 8.78 0.73 0.95
CA VAL A 90 7.78 1.05 -0.09
C VAL A 90 7.25 -0.25 -0.68
N PHE A 91 5.94 -0.40 -0.68
CA PHE A 91 5.27 -1.55 -1.30
C PHE A 91 4.76 -1.20 -2.70
N PHE A 92 4.98 -2.10 -3.63
CA PHE A 92 4.48 -1.95 -4.99
C PHE A 92 4.02 -3.28 -5.58
N ALA A 93 2.99 -3.22 -6.43
CA ALA A 93 2.41 -4.38 -7.07
C ALA A 93 3.12 -4.68 -8.40
N PHE A 94 3.12 -5.96 -8.80
CA PHE A 94 3.56 -6.43 -10.10
C PHE A 94 2.67 -7.58 -10.61
N ASN A 95 2.65 -7.77 -11.92
CA ASN A 95 1.77 -8.76 -12.52
C ASN A 95 2.37 -10.17 -12.51
N LYS A 96 1.57 -11.16 -12.12
CA LYS A 96 1.88 -12.61 -12.18
C LYS A 96 0.83 -13.35 -13.03
N GLY A 97 0.54 -12.88 -14.23
CA GLY A 97 -0.49 -13.43 -15.10
C GLY A 97 -1.90 -13.14 -14.56
N ARG A 98 -2.59 -14.18 -14.04
CA ARG A 98 -3.92 -14.04 -13.41
C ARG A 98 -3.88 -13.63 -11.95
N TYR A 99 -2.72 -13.33 -11.43
CA TYR A 99 -2.49 -13.00 -10.02
C TYR A 99 -1.60 -11.78 -9.93
N THR A 100 -1.62 -11.14 -8.78
CA THR A 100 -0.75 -10.03 -8.45
C THR A 100 0.27 -10.47 -7.42
N GLY A 101 1.52 -10.08 -7.63
CA GLY A 101 2.55 -10.11 -6.61
C GLY A 101 2.77 -8.73 -6.01
N ILE A 102 3.26 -8.69 -4.79
CA ILE A 102 3.64 -7.45 -4.10
C ILE A 102 5.09 -7.55 -3.67
N ARG A 103 5.87 -6.53 -4.00
CA ARG A 103 7.25 -6.37 -3.55
C ARG A 103 7.35 -5.29 -2.50
N GLU A 104 8.29 -5.48 -1.63
CA GLU A 104 8.71 -4.51 -0.62
C GLU A 104 10.10 -4.02 -0.97
N PHE A 105 10.20 -2.73 -1.25
CA PHE A 105 11.47 -2.03 -1.45
C PHE A 105 11.98 -1.48 -0.14
N PHE A 106 13.25 -1.72 0.18
CA PHE A 106 13.90 -1.28 1.40
C PHE A 106 15.40 -1.17 1.21
N ILE A 107 16.07 -0.51 2.16
CA ILE A 107 17.54 -0.49 2.27
C ILE A 107 17.95 -1.53 3.30
N ALA A 108 18.77 -2.47 2.89
CA ALA A 108 19.27 -3.51 3.79
C ALA A 108 20.32 -2.89 4.74
N SER A 109 20.04 -2.95 6.04
CA SER A 109 20.85 -2.29 7.08
C SER A 109 22.27 -2.82 7.23
N ASP A 110 22.54 -4.05 6.75
CA ASP A 110 23.83 -4.70 6.83
C ASP A 110 24.79 -4.30 5.70
N THR A 111 24.25 -3.95 4.55
CA THR A 111 25.02 -3.70 3.31
C THR A 111 24.72 -2.36 2.65
N ASP A 112 23.79 -1.61 3.19
CA ASP A 112 23.27 -0.37 2.59
C ASP A 112 22.81 -0.53 1.12
N THR A 113 22.44 -1.74 0.77
CA THR A 113 21.98 -2.07 -0.58
C THR A 113 20.47 -1.95 -0.70
N LYS A 114 20.02 -1.37 -1.80
CA LYS A 114 18.61 -1.25 -2.14
C LYS A 114 18.12 -2.60 -2.68
N LYS A 115 17.07 -3.12 -2.06
CA LYS A 115 16.45 -4.42 -2.39
C LYS A 115 14.95 -4.29 -2.61
N ALA A 116 14.38 -5.23 -3.35
CA ALA A 116 12.93 -5.33 -3.53
C ALA A 116 12.50 -6.80 -3.46
N ASP A 117 12.14 -7.25 -2.28
CA ASP A 117 11.78 -8.63 -2.00
C ASP A 117 10.30 -8.92 -2.33
N ASP A 118 10.02 -10.08 -2.90
CA ASP A 118 8.65 -10.53 -3.17
C ASP A 118 8.03 -11.10 -1.89
N ILE A 119 7.17 -10.33 -1.22
CA ILE A 119 6.46 -10.74 0.00
C ILE A 119 5.28 -11.68 -0.27
N THR A 120 5.01 -11.99 -1.54
CA THR A 120 3.97 -12.93 -1.99
C THR A 120 4.55 -14.21 -2.59
N ALA A 121 5.86 -14.42 -2.48
CA ALA A 121 6.53 -15.54 -3.11
C ALA A 121 6.01 -16.92 -2.65
N ASN A 122 5.65 -17.02 -1.36
CA ASN A 122 5.09 -18.23 -0.75
C ASN A 122 3.61 -18.47 -1.04
N ILE A 123 2.91 -17.45 -1.57
CA ILE A 123 1.46 -17.50 -1.86
C ILE A 123 1.14 -17.01 -3.29
N PRO A 124 1.77 -17.53 -4.34
CA PRO A 124 1.79 -16.92 -5.68
C PRO A 124 0.41 -16.84 -6.36
N LYS A 125 -0.60 -17.53 -5.83
CA LYS A 125 -1.97 -17.58 -6.37
C LYS A 125 -3.01 -17.03 -5.40
N PHE A 126 -2.61 -16.26 -4.40
CA PHE A 126 -3.52 -15.80 -3.36
C PHE A 126 -4.19 -14.47 -3.71
N ILE A 127 -3.42 -13.52 -4.21
CA ILE A 127 -3.94 -12.19 -4.57
C ILE A 127 -4.37 -12.21 -6.04
N PRO A 128 -5.65 -11.91 -6.36
CA PRO A 128 -6.12 -11.90 -7.76
C PRO A 128 -5.45 -10.79 -8.56
N ASP A 129 -5.65 -10.83 -9.86
CA ASP A 129 -5.29 -9.74 -10.76
C ASP A 129 -6.15 -8.47 -10.53
N ASN A 130 -5.87 -7.44 -11.31
CA ASN A 130 -6.60 -6.18 -11.30
C ASN A 130 -6.61 -5.46 -9.93
N ILE A 131 -5.52 -5.58 -9.17
CA ILE A 131 -5.31 -4.70 -8.03
C ILE A 131 -5.22 -3.26 -8.52
N PHE A 132 -5.96 -2.36 -7.91
CA PHE A 132 -5.98 -0.94 -8.29
C PHE A 132 -5.65 0.02 -7.13
N LYS A 133 -5.65 -0.48 -5.91
CA LYS A 133 -5.31 0.33 -4.72
C LYS A 133 -4.46 -0.46 -3.75
N LEU A 134 -3.44 0.19 -3.23
CA LEU A 134 -2.70 -0.20 -2.03
C LEU A 134 -2.87 0.89 -0.99
N THR A 135 -3.04 0.51 0.26
CA THR A 135 -3.02 1.44 1.41
C THR A 135 -2.36 0.78 2.62
N SER A 136 -1.79 1.56 3.51
CA SER A 136 -1.07 1.03 4.68
C SER A 136 -1.30 1.89 5.91
N ALA A 137 -1.34 1.25 7.08
CA ALA A 137 -1.22 1.89 8.37
C ALA A 137 0.12 1.50 8.98
N THR A 138 1.06 2.44 8.98
CA THR A 138 2.45 2.18 9.40
C THR A 138 2.53 1.78 10.87
N ASN A 139 1.76 2.43 11.74
CA ASN A 139 1.78 2.14 13.19
C ASN A 139 1.29 0.73 13.51
N GLU A 140 0.39 0.18 12.69
CA GLU A 140 -0.19 -1.14 12.89
C GLU A 140 0.49 -2.22 12.06
N ASN A 141 1.53 -1.86 11.28
CA ASN A 141 2.25 -2.77 10.39
C ASN A 141 1.31 -3.56 9.48
N ILE A 142 0.38 -2.86 8.86
CA ILE A 142 -0.63 -3.44 7.99
C ILE A 142 -0.59 -2.80 6.60
N LEU A 143 -0.71 -3.64 5.58
CA LEU A 143 -0.87 -3.26 4.18
C LEU A 143 -2.15 -3.92 3.66
N ILE A 144 -2.95 -3.17 2.95
CA ILE A 144 -4.18 -3.65 2.31
C ILE A 144 -4.09 -3.46 0.80
N ALA A 145 -4.45 -4.50 0.06
CA ALA A 145 -4.62 -4.45 -1.38
C ALA A 145 -6.10 -4.65 -1.74
N LEU A 146 -6.58 -3.90 -2.72
CA LEU A 146 -7.95 -3.92 -3.21
C LEU A 146 -7.97 -4.25 -4.71
N SER A 147 -8.78 -5.25 -5.10
CA SER A 147 -8.95 -5.69 -6.48
C SER A 147 -10.29 -5.26 -7.06
N SER A 148 -10.30 -4.93 -8.33
CA SER A 148 -11.53 -4.72 -9.12
C SER A 148 -12.04 -6.00 -9.79
N ASN A 149 -11.47 -7.16 -9.49
CA ASN A 149 -11.93 -8.45 -9.99
C ASN A 149 -13.37 -8.71 -9.52
N SER A 150 -14.26 -9.03 -10.45
CA SER A 150 -15.70 -9.18 -10.17
C SER A 150 -16.04 -10.26 -9.14
N ALA A 151 -15.20 -11.26 -8.98
CA ALA A 151 -15.38 -12.33 -8.01
C ALA A 151 -15.02 -11.92 -6.58
N ASP A 152 -14.23 -10.85 -6.42
CA ASP A 152 -13.56 -10.51 -5.16
C ASP A 152 -13.74 -9.04 -4.77
N GLN A 153 -14.78 -8.38 -5.29
CA GLN A 153 -15.01 -6.93 -5.09
C GLN A 153 -15.31 -6.54 -3.64
N ASN A 154 -15.70 -7.49 -2.80
CA ASN A 154 -15.98 -7.27 -1.37
C ASN A 154 -14.88 -7.81 -0.46
N VAL A 155 -13.70 -8.11 -1.01
CA VAL A 155 -12.57 -8.68 -0.27
C VAL A 155 -11.41 -7.71 -0.22
N LEU A 156 -10.84 -7.56 0.96
CA LEU A 156 -9.56 -6.88 1.19
C LEU A 156 -8.49 -7.94 1.42
N TRP A 157 -7.39 -7.87 0.68
CA TRP A 157 -6.20 -8.68 0.91
C TRP A 157 -5.30 -7.94 1.87
N VAL A 158 -5.11 -8.51 3.04
CA VAL A 158 -4.46 -7.88 4.16
C VAL A 158 -3.15 -8.58 4.46
N TYR A 159 -2.08 -7.81 4.51
CA TYR A 159 -0.76 -8.24 4.95
C TYR A 159 -0.46 -7.61 6.29
N GLN A 160 -0.25 -8.43 7.29
CA GLN A 160 0.21 -7.99 8.61
C GLN A 160 1.61 -8.53 8.86
N TYR A 161 2.45 -7.70 9.47
CA TYR A 161 3.82 -8.08 9.78
C TYR A 161 4.25 -7.53 11.12
N TYR A 162 5.20 -8.20 11.73
CA TYR A 162 5.80 -7.79 12.98
C TYR A 162 7.31 -7.67 12.81
N VAL A 163 7.84 -6.51 13.14
CA VAL A 163 9.26 -6.19 13.09
C VAL A 163 9.76 -5.89 14.48
N SER A 164 10.85 -6.51 14.89
CA SER A 164 11.58 -6.21 16.12
C SER A 164 13.07 -6.18 15.82
N ASP A 165 13.77 -5.19 16.37
CA ASP A 165 15.21 -4.99 16.16
C ASP A 165 15.61 -4.95 14.68
N GLY A 166 14.81 -4.31 13.85
CA GLY A 166 15.04 -4.23 12.40
C GLY A 166 14.85 -5.55 11.62
N LYS A 167 14.38 -6.61 12.29
CA LYS A 167 14.10 -7.92 11.67
C LYS A 167 12.61 -8.21 11.64
N ARG A 168 12.15 -8.68 10.48
CA ARG A 168 10.78 -9.20 10.37
C ARG A 168 10.72 -10.59 11.02
N LEU A 169 10.05 -10.67 12.17
CA LEU A 169 9.89 -11.91 12.91
C LEU A 169 8.68 -12.72 12.45
N GLN A 170 7.63 -12.03 12.02
CA GLN A 170 6.39 -12.67 11.57
C GLN A 170 5.75 -11.85 10.46
N SER A 171 5.12 -12.54 9.52
CA SER A 171 4.26 -11.92 8.52
C SER A 171 3.24 -12.92 8.01
N ALA A 172 2.04 -12.44 7.71
CA ALA A 172 0.96 -13.27 7.19
C ALA A 172 0.08 -12.47 6.25
N TRP A 173 -0.41 -13.16 5.22
CA TRP A 173 -1.47 -12.69 4.34
C TRP A 173 -2.79 -13.35 4.75
N HIS A 174 -3.86 -12.57 4.80
CA HIS A 174 -5.21 -13.04 5.05
C HIS A 174 -6.22 -12.18 4.29
N GLN A 175 -7.48 -12.52 4.39
CA GLN A 175 -8.57 -11.82 3.73
C GLN A 175 -9.55 -11.28 4.76
N TRP A 176 -9.98 -10.04 4.56
CA TRP A 176 -11.17 -9.51 5.22
C TRP A 176 -12.28 -9.43 4.18
N LYS A 177 -13.35 -10.16 4.42
CA LYS A 177 -14.52 -10.11 3.57
C LYS A 177 -15.56 -9.22 4.21
N LEU A 178 -15.92 -8.15 3.52
CA LEU A 178 -16.91 -7.18 3.99
C LEU A 178 -18.26 -7.47 3.31
N GLY A 179 -19.32 -7.46 4.14
CA GLY A 179 -20.65 -7.76 3.65
C GLY A 179 -20.94 -9.26 3.45
N THR A 180 -22.20 -9.56 3.28
CA THR A 180 -22.70 -10.92 3.09
C THR A 180 -23.27 -11.15 1.68
N SER A 181 -23.51 -10.08 0.95
CA SER A 181 -24.06 -10.12 -0.40
C SER A 181 -22.94 -10.19 -1.43
N SER A 182 -23.15 -10.98 -2.47
CA SER A 182 -22.26 -11.02 -3.63
C SER A 182 -22.34 -9.74 -4.49
N THR A 183 -23.28 -8.85 -4.19
CA THR A 183 -23.45 -7.56 -4.86
C THR A 183 -22.73 -6.41 -4.16
N ASP A 184 -22.27 -6.62 -2.94
CA ASP A 184 -21.51 -5.61 -2.20
C ASP A 184 -20.13 -5.41 -2.84
N LYS A 185 -19.74 -4.14 -3.01
CA LYS A 185 -18.46 -3.79 -3.63
C LYS A 185 -17.72 -2.74 -2.82
N ILE A 186 -16.46 -2.98 -2.59
CA ILE A 186 -15.58 -1.98 -2.03
C ILE A 186 -15.04 -1.12 -3.17
N LEU A 187 -15.46 0.13 -3.21
CA LEU A 187 -15.05 1.07 -4.24
C LEU A 187 -13.69 1.70 -3.96
N ASN A 188 -13.38 1.94 -2.69
CA ASN A 188 -12.10 2.49 -2.26
C ASN A 188 -11.87 2.24 -0.78
N VAL A 189 -10.60 2.24 -0.39
CA VAL A 189 -10.17 2.18 1.02
C VAL A 189 -8.99 3.10 1.23
N ASP A 190 -8.90 3.70 2.42
CA ASP A 190 -7.70 4.41 2.84
C ASP A 190 -7.60 4.48 4.36
N PHE A 191 -6.39 4.64 4.88
CA PHE A 191 -6.14 4.84 6.28
C PHE A 191 -6.00 6.32 6.62
N ILE A 192 -6.61 6.70 7.73
CA ILE A 192 -6.31 7.94 8.43
C ILE A 192 -5.94 7.54 9.85
N GLU A 193 -4.68 7.67 10.19
CA GLU A 193 -4.11 7.12 11.43
C GLU A 193 -4.37 5.61 11.55
N ASN A 194 -5.05 5.17 12.59
CA ASN A 194 -5.39 3.76 12.85
C ASN A 194 -6.81 3.38 12.42
N THR A 195 -7.49 4.28 11.72
CA THR A 195 -8.86 4.03 11.25
C THR A 195 -8.86 3.78 9.76
N LEU A 196 -9.38 2.62 9.35
CA LEU A 196 -9.62 2.30 7.95
C LEU A 196 -10.97 2.87 7.52
N TYR A 197 -10.95 3.75 6.54
CA TYR A 197 -12.15 4.27 5.88
C TYR A 197 -12.41 3.47 4.61
N ILE A 198 -13.66 3.04 4.45
CA ILE A 198 -14.10 2.14 3.39
C ILE A 198 -15.27 2.79 2.68
N VAL A 199 -15.17 2.95 1.38
CA VAL A 199 -16.31 3.34 0.53
C VAL A 199 -16.90 2.05 -0.03
N ASN A 200 -18.09 1.70 0.44
CA ASN A 200 -18.76 0.45 0.13
C ASN A 200 -20.07 0.70 -0.63
N GLU A 201 -20.23 0.06 -1.78
CA GLU A 201 -21.48 0.03 -2.56
C GLU A 201 -22.27 -1.20 -2.17
N ARG A 202 -23.52 -0.97 -1.76
CA ARG A 202 -24.50 -2.00 -1.43
C ARG A 202 -25.72 -1.88 -2.33
N SER A 203 -26.63 -2.80 -2.24
CA SER A 203 -27.84 -2.81 -3.06
C SER A 203 -28.75 -1.58 -2.91
N ASP A 204 -28.65 -0.88 -1.79
CA ASP A 204 -29.47 0.28 -1.41
C ASP A 204 -28.72 1.61 -1.42
N GLY A 205 -27.41 1.63 -1.67
CA GLY A 205 -26.64 2.86 -1.77
C GLY A 205 -25.13 2.69 -1.58
N VAL A 206 -24.44 3.82 -1.56
CA VAL A 206 -23.00 3.90 -1.29
C VAL A 206 -22.81 4.49 0.10
N TYR A 207 -21.99 3.81 0.89
CA TYR A 207 -21.72 4.13 2.29
C TYR A 207 -20.25 4.42 2.52
N LEU A 208 -19.98 5.40 3.36
CA LEU A 208 -18.66 5.61 3.96
C LEU A 208 -18.67 4.95 5.34
N GLU A 209 -17.92 3.89 5.45
CA GLU A 209 -17.77 3.11 6.68
C GLU A 209 -16.39 3.32 7.28
N LYS A 210 -16.26 3.08 8.57
CA LYS A 210 -14.98 3.12 9.26
C LYS A 210 -14.78 1.89 10.11
N LEU A 211 -13.56 1.39 10.13
CA LEU A 211 -13.09 0.31 10.98
C LEU A 211 -11.88 0.79 11.75
N ASP A 212 -12.00 0.85 13.06
CA ASP A 212 -10.86 1.10 13.93
C ASP A 212 -10.12 -0.22 14.16
N ILE A 213 -8.83 -0.24 13.78
CA ILE A 213 -7.96 -1.42 13.90
C ILE A 213 -7.01 -1.32 15.08
N SER A 214 -7.14 -0.27 15.92
CA SER A 214 -6.34 -0.11 17.11
C SER A 214 -6.53 -1.30 18.06
N PRO A 215 -5.46 -1.87 18.62
CA PRO A 215 -5.56 -2.95 19.59
C PRO A 215 -6.22 -2.51 20.91
N ALA A 216 -6.40 -1.20 21.11
CA ALA A 216 -7.05 -0.63 22.29
C ALA A 216 -8.58 -0.53 22.17
N VAL A 217 -9.17 -0.93 21.03
CA VAL A 217 -10.61 -0.88 20.85
C VAL A 217 -11.30 -1.87 21.77
N VAL A 218 -12.17 -1.34 22.61
CA VAL A 218 -13.00 -2.11 23.55
C VAL A 218 -14.45 -1.91 23.16
N ASP A 219 -15.21 -2.97 23.09
CA ASP A 219 -16.65 -2.90 22.84
C ASP A 219 -17.36 -2.12 23.94
N SER A 220 -18.33 -1.29 23.56
CA SER A 220 -19.15 -0.54 24.53
C SER A 220 -19.76 -1.48 25.57
N GLY A 221 -19.49 -1.21 26.84
CA GLY A 221 -19.94 -2.02 27.96
C GLY A 221 -19.08 -3.25 28.29
N SER A 222 -17.99 -3.49 27.56
CA SER A 222 -17.01 -4.52 27.90
C SER A 222 -15.83 -3.93 28.65
N THR A 223 -15.33 -4.66 29.64
CA THR A 223 -14.06 -4.36 30.34
C THR A 223 -12.87 -5.11 29.77
N TYR A 224 -13.09 -5.95 28.78
CA TYR A 224 -12.07 -6.82 28.21
C TYR A 224 -11.87 -6.51 26.73
N LEU A 225 -10.61 -6.58 26.28
CA LEU A 225 -10.30 -6.62 24.85
C LEU A 225 -10.85 -7.93 24.28
N THR A 226 -11.64 -7.82 23.22
CA THR A 226 -12.23 -8.97 22.58
C THR A 226 -11.54 -9.17 21.24
N TYR A 227 -10.75 -10.25 21.14
CA TYR A 227 -10.09 -10.65 19.89
C TYR A 227 -11.00 -11.65 19.18
N LEU A 228 -11.90 -11.15 18.32
CA LEU A 228 -12.82 -11.99 17.56
C LEU A 228 -12.60 -11.75 16.06
N ASP A 229 -12.47 -12.82 15.32
CA ASP A 229 -12.45 -12.79 13.85
C ASP A 229 -13.82 -12.41 13.27
N ARG A 230 -14.85 -12.53 14.05
CA ARG A 230 -16.21 -12.21 13.67
C ARG A 230 -17.03 -11.75 14.86
N LYS A 231 -17.71 -10.61 14.70
CA LYS A 231 -18.70 -10.09 15.65
C LYS A 231 -20.09 -10.17 15.01
N LEU A 232 -21.03 -10.74 15.73
CA LEU A 232 -22.46 -10.64 15.43
C LEU A 232 -23.12 -9.84 16.54
N GLN A 233 -23.76 -8.75 16.18
CA GLN A 233 -24.56 -7.95 17.10
C GLN A 233 -26.02 -8.13 16.74
N ASP A 234 -26.81 -8.59 17.69
CA ASP A 234 -28.25 -8.69 17.55
C ASP A 234 -28.90 -7.51 18.27
N ASP A 235 -29.58 -6.65 17.54
CA ASP A 235 -30.33 -5.50 18.06
C ASP A 235 -31.79 -5.85 18.33
N SER A 236 -32.21 -7.07 18.01
CA SER A 236 -33.60 -7.49 18.20
C SER A 236 -33.91 -7.71 19.66
N THR A 237 -34.60 -6.76 20.26
CA THR A 237 -35.22 -6.95 21.58
C THR A 237 -36.27 -8.02 21.48
N GLY A 238 -35.97 -9.23 21.95
CA GLY A 238 -36.94 -10.30 22.08
C GLY A 238 -36.58 -11.66 21.52
N VAL A 239 -35.39 -11.85 20.97
CA VAL A 239 -34.91 -13.18 20.60
C VAL A 239 -34.30 -13.84 21.84
N SER A 240 -34.98 -14.80 22.39
CA SER A 240 -34.40 -15.67 23.42
C SER A 240 -33.59 -16.76 22.72
N VAL A 241 -32.27 -16.75 22.86
CA VAL A 241 -31.45 -17.88 22.44
C VAL A 241 -31.56 -19.00 23.48
N ALA A 242 -32.23 -20.07 23.10
CA ALA A 242 -32.24 -21.26 23.94
C ALA A 242 -30.91 -22.01 23.79
N TYR A 243 -30.12 -22.04 24.85
CA TYR A 243 -28.89 -22.83 24.91
C TYR A 243 -29.26 -24.26 25.36
N SER A 244 -28.99 -25.25 24.52
CA SER A 244 -29.04 -26.64 24.92
C SER A 244 -27.65 -27.23 24.94
N SER A 245 -27.26 -27.87 26.04
CA SER A 245 -25.93 -28.47 26.19
C SER A 245 -25.71 -29.54 25.12
N GLY A 246 -24.66 -29.37 24.33
CA GLY A 246 -24.25 -30.30 23.29
C GLY A 246 -24.61 -29.93 21.86
N THR A 247 -25.15 -28.74 21.62
CA THR A 247 -25.46 -28.27 20.28
C THR A 247 -24.62 -27.04 19.95
N SER A 248 -24.03 -27.02 18.79
CA SER A 248 -23.37 -25.81 18.27
C SER A 248 -24.42 -24.71 18.07
N LEU A 249 -24.11 -23.50 18.52
CA LEU A 249 -24.89 -22.31 18.19
C LEU A 249 -24.86 -22.12 16.65
N THR A 250 -25.96 -22.45 16.02
CA THR A 250 -26.25 -22.08 14.64
C THR A 250 -27.13 -20.84 14.70
N THR A 251 -26.53 -19.67 14.37
CA THR A 251 -27.27 -18.44 14.10
C THR A 251 -27.60 -18.34 12.64
#